data_5c3c82a2a14354d2f7bbb2ff44320cf8
#
_entry.id   5c3c82a2a14354d2f7bbb2ff44320cf8
#
_cell.length_a   1.000
_cell.length_b   1.000
_cell.length_c   1.000
_cell.angle_alpha   90.00
_cell.angle_beta   90.00
_cell.angle_gamma   90.00
#
_symmetry.space_group_name_H-M   'P 1'
#
loop_
_entity.id
_entity.type
_entity.pdbx_description
1 polymer ?
#
loop_
_entity_poly.entity_id
_entity_poly.type
_entity_poly.pdbx_seq_one_letter_code
_entity_poly.pdbx_strand_id
1 'polypeptide(L)'
;MSRLSIAPILFAGLMVCGIGMGCSGKKSGPEQKPVYKVTGSITVDGNIPDPPIQIECHSIDSLEDLNRTFSSAQSKKDGTFALETYKEGDGIPAGDYSLTFSWRKFDLIRRQHSDIDLLKNRYADPLKSETKFTVDEKPTDLGEIQLKTK
;
A
#
# COMPACT_ATOMS: atom_id res chain seq x y z
N MET A 1 -62.93 -49.63 -47.08
CA MET A 1 -62.86 -48.16 -47.13
C MET A 1 -62.93 -47.66 -45.74
N SER A 2 -61.84 -47.60 -45.03
CA SER A 2 -61.74 -47.10 -43.63
C SER A 2 -60.68 -46.05 -43.57
N ARG A 3 -61.12 -44.85 -43.17
CA ARG A 3 -60.24 -43.67 -42.97
C ARG A 3 -59.67 -43.71 -41.57
N LEU A 4 -58.36 -43.82 -41.49
CA LEU A 4 -57.64 -43.75 -40.24
C LEU A 4 -57.33 -42.29 -39.94
N SER A 5 -57.89 -41.80 -38.84
CA SER A 5 -57.72 -40.43 -38.35
C SER A 5 -56.53 -40.37 -37.35
N ILE A 6 -55.50 -39.66 -37.75
CA ILE A 6 -54.27 -39.48 -36.88
C ILE A 6 -54.44 -38.16 -36.10
N ALA A 7 -54.56 -38.27 -34.79
CA ALA A 7 -54.58 -37.14 -33.88
C ALA A 7 -53.13 -36.62 -33.63
N PRO A 8 -52.87 -35.29 -33.58
CA PRO A 8 -51.57 -34.79 -33.25
C PRO A 8 -51.38 -34.73 -31.72
N ILE A 9 -50.30 -35.35 -31.27
CA ILE A 9 -49.83 -35.27 -29.87
C ILE A 9 -49.19 -33.91 -29.65
N LEU A 10 -49.81 -33.13 -28.76
CA LEU A 10 -49.30 -31.85 -28.28
C LEU A 10 -48.13 -32.15 -27.31
N PHE A 11 -46.91 -31.81 -27.70
CA PHE A 11 -45.73 -31.88 -26.85
C PHE A 11 -45.65 -30.58 -26.05
N ALA A 12 -46.08 -30.60 -24.80
CA ALA A 12 -45.92 -29.49 -23.87
C ALA A 12 -44.46 -29.44 -23.40
N GLY A 13 -43.68 -28.52 -23.99
CA GLY A 13 -42.31 -28.24 -23.56
C GLY A 13 -42.29 -27.50 -22.21
N LEU A 14 -41.86 -28.20 -21.18
CA LEU A 14 -41.62 -27.64 -19.84
C LEU A 14 -40.32 -26.81 -19.89
N MET A 15 -40.47 -25.49 -19.98
CA MET A 15 -39.38 -24.53 -19.94
C MET A 15 -38.91 -24.36 -18.49
N VAL A 16 -37.87 -25.10 -18.10
CA VAL A 16 -37.22 -24.94 -16.79
C VAL A 16 -36.38 -23.66 -16.83
N CYS A 17 -36.93 -22.58 -16.21
CA CYS A 17 -36.20 -21.36 -15.93
C CYS A 17 -35.13 -21.65 -14.86
N GLY A 18 -33.87 -21.88 -15.27
CA GLY A 18 -32.73 -21.95 -14.40
C GLY A 18 -32.47 -20.59 -13.75
N ILE A 19 -32.88 -20.44 -12.49
CA ILE A 19 -32.50 -19.29 -11.66
C ILE A 19 -31.01 -19.46 -11.36
N GLY A 20 -30.16 -18.79 -12.15
CA GLY A 20 -28.74 -18.63 -11.86
C GLY A 20 -28.57 -17.82 -10.57
N MET A 21 -28.39 -18.50 -9.44
CA MET A 21 -27.87 -17.89 -8.23
C MET A 21 -26.44 -17.45 -8.53
N GLY A 22 -26.31 -16.18 -8.96
CA GLY A 22 -25.01 -15.51 -9.00
C GLY A 22 -24.47 -15.44 -7.58
N CYS A 23 -23.48 -16.28 -7.26
CA CYS A 23 -22.67 -16.12 -6.07
C CYS A 23 -21.94 -14.78 -6.20
N SER A 24 -22.52 -13.73 -5.63
CA SER A 24 -21.83 -12.48 -5.32
C SER A 24 -20.86 -12.80 -4.18
N GLY A 25 -19.70 -13.38 -4.53
CA GLY A 25 -18.61 -13.61 -3.62
C GLY A 25 -18.15 -12.26 -3.08
N LYS A 26 -18.59 -11.88 -1.89
CA LYS A 26 -17.90 -10.85 -1.10
C LYS A 26 -16.44 -11.30 -1.04
N LYS A 27 -15.55 -10.54 -1.66
CA LYS A 27 -14.11 -10.68 -1.46
C LYS A 27 -13.85 -10.41 0.02
N SER A 28 -13.71 -11.45 0.82
CA SER A 28 -13.31 -11.37 2.22
C SER A 28 -11.79 -11.14 2.27
N GLY A 29 -11.36 -9.98 1.80
CA GLY A 29 -10.05 -9.44 2.11
C GLY A 29 -10.17 -8.56 3.36
N PRO A 30 -9.07 -8.26 4.05
CA PRO A 30 -9.08 -7.27 5.13
C PRO A 30 -9.65 -5.96 4.59
N GLU A 31 -10.53 -5.34 5.37
CA GLU A 31 -11.19 -4.09 5.00
C GLU A 31 -10.12 -3.00 4.81
N GLN A 32 -10.04 -2.46 3.59
CA GLN A 32 -9.07 -1.40 3.27
C GLN A 32 -9.59 -0.08 3.85
N LYS A 33 -8.77 0.58 4.66
CA LYS A 33 -9.05 1.92 5.17
C LYS A 33 -8.90 2.94 4.03
N PRO A 34 -9.65 4.06 4.02
CA PRO A 34 -9.39 5.17 3.12
C PRO A 34 -7.96 5.67 3.26
N VAL A 35 -7.28 5.97 2.15
CA VAL A 35 -5.91 6.46 2.13
C VAL A 35 -5.84 7.83 1.49
N TYR A 36 -4.91 8.67 1.98
CA TYR A 36 -4.70 10.04 1.53
C TYR A 36 -3.25 10.21 1.10
N LYS A 37 -3.05 10.87 -0.02
CA LYS A 37 -1.74 11.04 -0.62
C LYS A 37 -0.80 11.80 0.29
N VAL A 38 0.38 11.23 0.57
CA VAL A 38 1.46 11.89 1.33
C VAL A 38 2.72 11.87 0.50
N THR A 39 3.29 13.06 0.29
CA THR A 39 4.49 13.25 -0.52
C THR A 39 5.53 14.05 0.25
N GLY A 40 6.76 14.02 -0.24
CA GLY A 40 7.86 14.84 0.26
C GLY A 40 9.12 14.62 -0.55
N SER A 41 10.21 15.19 -0.09
CA SER A 41 11.55 14.99 -0.65
C SER A 41 12.58 14.76 0.45
N ILE A 42 13.68 14.10 0.12
CA ILE A 42 14.75 13.79 1.06
C ILE A 42 16.09 14.23 0.49
N THR A 43 16.88 14.87 1.35
CA THR A 43 18.30 15.10 1.11
C THR A 43 19.13 14.54 2.26
N VAL A 44 20.36 14.10 1.96
CA VAL A 44 21.34 13.64 2.94
C VAL A 44 22.58 14.51 2.83
N ASP A 45 22.92 15.19 3.92
CA ASP A 45 24.03 16.17 3.93
C ASP A 45 23.90 17.19 2.77
N GLY A 46 22.66 17.59 2.42
CA GLY A 46 22.34 18.54 1.35
C GLY A 46 22.39 17.98 -0.07
N ASN A 47 22.56 16.68 -0.25
CA ASN A 47 22.59 16.03 -1.55
C ASN A 47 21.43 15.04 -1.72
N ILE A 48 21.03 14.81 -2.97
CA ILE A 48 20.06 13.75 -3.29
C ILE A 48 20.72 12.40 -3.03
N PRO A 49 20.07 11.50 -2.25
CA PRO A 49 20.66 10.22 -1.89
C PRO A 49 20.72 9.24 -3.08
N ASP A 50 21.91 8.63 -3.27
CA ASP A 50 22.14 7.53 -4.19
C ASP A 50 22.96 6.43 -3.46
N PRO A 51 22.43 5.21 -3.29
CA PRO A 51 21.13 4.69 -3.76
C PRO A 51 19.90 5.33 -3.04
N PRO A 52 18.69 5.06 -3.54
CA PRO A 52 17.46 5.50 -2.90
C PRO A 52 17.32 5.08 -1.44
N ILE A 53 16.72 5.94 -0.61
CA ILE A 53 16.44 5.68 0.81
C ILE A 53 15.15 4.90 0.95
N GLN A 54 15.14 3.91 1.85
CA GLN A 54 13.94 3.24 2.32
C GLN A 54 13.30 4.05 3.44
N ILE A 55 12.01 4.26 3.35
CA ILE A 55 11.19 5.02 4.29
C ILE A 55 10.12 4.10 4.83
N GLU A 56 10.04 3.97 6.15
CA GLU A 56 8.96 3.24 6.80
C GLU A 56 8.11 4.21 7.61
N CYS A 57 6.80 4.04 7.54
CA CYS A 57 5.83 4.87 8.21
C CYS A 57 5.17 4.08 9.35
N HIS A 58 5.31 4.59 10.57
CA HIS A 58 4.81 3.94 11.78
C HIS A 58 3.67 4.78 12.36
N SER A 59 2.49 4.15 12.56
CA SER A 59 1.39 4.78 13.29
C SER A 59 1.75 4.92 14.76
N ILE A 60 1.53 6.10 15.32
CA ILE A 60 1.82 6.40 16.73
C ILE A 60 0.72 5.82 17.63
N ASP A 61 -0.54 5.88 17.18
CA ASP A 61 -1.71 5.53 18.00
C ASP A 61 -2.03 4.03 18.03
N SER A 62 -1.46 3.24 17.14
CA SER A 62 -1.88 1.85 16.92
C SER A 62 -0.77 0.81 17.06
N LEU A 63 0.15 1.02 17.99
CA LEU A 63 1.19 0.00 18.29
C LEU A 63 0.58 -1.34 18.74
N GLU A 64 -0.65 -1.32 19.26
CA GLU A 64 -1.40 -2.50 19.73
C GLU A 64 -2.50 -2.96 18.74
N ASP A 65 -2.75 -2.24 17.65
CA ASP A 65 -3.79 -2.59 16.68
C ASP A 65 -3.32 -3.74 15.78
N LEU A 66 -3.98 -4.89 15.89
CA LEU A 66 -3.75 -6.07 15.03
C LEU A 66 -4.08 -5.80 13.55
N ASN A 67 -4.88 -4.78 13.26
CA ASN A 67 -5.24 -4.34 11.90
C ASN A 67 -4.43 -3.12 11.43
N ARG A 68 -3.26 -2.88 12.04
CA ARG A 68 -2.39 -1.79 11.58
C ARG A 68 -1.99 -2.01 10.12
N THR A 69 -2.05 -0.95 9.35
CA THR A 69 -1.54 -0.93 7.98
C THR A 69 -0.04 -0.68 7.99
N PHE A 70 0.68 -1.39 7.13
CA PHE A 70 2.09 -1.10 6.89
C PHE A 70 2.16 -0.15 5.70
N SER A 71 2.81 0.97 5.92
CA SER A 71 2.99 1.98 4.89
C SER A 71 4.47 2.30 4.75
N SER A 72 4.93 2.42 3.53
CA SER A 72 6.34 2.64 3.22
C SER A 72 6.49 3.51 1.97
N ALA A 73 7.71 3.88 1.66
CA ALA A 73 8.10 4.46 0.41
C ALA A 73 9.58 4.19 0.12
N GLN A 74 9.98 4.40 -1.12
CA GLN A 74 11.37 4.53 -1.51
C GLN A 74 11.56 5.88 -2.19
N SER A 75 12.65 6.60 -1.83
CA SER A 75 12.95 7.85 -2.53
C SER A 75 13.28 7.58 -4.00
N LYS A 76 12.86 8.47 -4.87
CA LYS A 76 13.21 8.44 -6.29
C LYS A 76 14.61 9.02 -6.53
N LYS A 77 15.08 8.93 -7.77
CA LYS A 77 16.38 9.48 -8.19
C LYS A 77 16.49 11.01 -8.05
N ASP A 78 15.39 11.71 -7.93
CA ASP A 78 15.30 13.15 -7.70
C ASP A 78 15.11 13.50 -6.21
N GLY A 79 15.14 12.50 -5.33
CA GLY A 79 14.94 12.66 -3.90
C GLY A 79 13.48 12.70 -3.47
N THR A 80 12.53 12.78 -4.39
CA THR A 80 11.09 12.80 -4.05
C THR A 80 10.59 11.43 -3.62
N PHE A 81 9.53 11.39 -2.80
CA PHE A 81 8.85 10.15 -2.42
C PHE A 81 7.35 10.35 -2.31
N ALA A 82 6.62 9.25 -2.37
CA ALA A 82 5.20 9.19 -2.04
C ALA A 82 4.97 7.94 -1.20
N LEU A 83 4.32 8.10 -0.04
CA LEU A 83 3.98 6.98 0.82
C LEU A 83 2.90 6.10 0.15
N GLU A 84 2.96 4.81 0.42
CA GLU A 84 2.05 3.82 -0.13
C GLU A 84 1.62 2.80 0.92
N THR A 85 0.40 2.29 0.78
CA THR A 85 -0.19 1.28 1.68
C THR A 85 -0.66 0.05 0.91
N TYR A 86 -1.47 0.24 -0.11
CA TYR A 86 -2.09 -0.86 -0.89
C TYR A 86 -1.62 -0.87 -2.35
N LYS A 87 -1.21 0.29 -2.87
CA LYS A 87 -0.74 0.48 -4.24
C LYS A 87 0.32 1.59 -4.25
N GLU A 88 1.17 1.55 -5.27
CA GLU A 88 2.21 2.56 -5.47
C GLU A 88 1.67 3.99 -5.37
N GLY A 89 2.14 4.73 -4.38
CA GLY A 89 1.84 6.14 -4.17
C GLY A 89 0.38 6.47 -3.85
N ASP A 90 -0.41 5.49 -3.39
CA ASP A 90 -1.82 5.69 -3.03
C ASP A 90 -2.00 6.50 -1.74
N GLY A 91 -0.99 6.54 -0.90
CA GLY A 91 -1.00 7.27 0.36
C GLY A 91 -1.19 6.36 1.57
N ILE A 92 -1.57 6.98 2.70
CA ILE A 92 -1.74 6.30 3.98
C ILE A 92 -3.08 6.72 4.63
N PRO A 93 -3.64 5.90 5.55
CA PRO A 93 -4.85 6.26 6.28
C PRO A 93 -4.68 7.54 7.09
N ALA A 94 -5.78 8.19 7.48
CA ALA A 94 -5.75 9.29 8.44
C ALA A 94 -5.24 8.81 9.81
N GLY A 95 -4.44 9.65 10.50
CA GLY A 95 -3.85 9.33 11.80
C GLY A 95 -2.54 10.05 12.05
N ASP A 96 -1.92 9.74 13.19
CA ASP A 96 -0.62 10.29 13.59
C ASP A 96 0.51 9.28 13.32
N TYR A 97 1.57 9.78 12.71
CA TYR A 97 2.65 8.95 12.19
C TYR A 97 4.04 9.49 12.52
N SER A 98 5.00 8.57 12.55
CA SER A 98 6.43 8.86 12.54
C SER A 98 7.11 8.14 11.39
N LEU A 99 8.13 8.76 10.77
CA LEU A 99 8.95 8.14 9.73
C LEU A 99 10.26 7.64 10.29
N THR A 100 10.69 6.48 9.80
CA THR A 100 12.05 5.99 9.96
C THR A 100 12.71 5.88 8.59
N PHE A 101 14.04 6.00 8.59
CA PHE A 101 14.82 6.02 7.36
C PHE A 101 15.97 5.04 7.46
N SER A 102 16.19 4.26 6.40
CA SER A 102 17.36 3.41 6.25
C SER A 102 17.99 3.61 4.88
N TRP A 103 19.31 3.77 4.87
CA TRP A 103 20.06 4.02 3.63
C TRP A 103 21.07 2.90 3.41
N ARG A 104 20.69 1.89 2.65
CA ARG A 104 21.47 0.67 2.45
C ARG A 104 21.72 0.42 0.97
N LYS A 105 22.96 0.04 0.63
CA LYS A 105 23.28 -0.36 -0.74
C LYS A 105 22.66 -1.74 -1.03
N PHE A 106 22.15 -1.90 -2.24
CA PHE A 106 21.73 -3.21 -2.72
C PHE A 106 22.90 -3.98 -3.31
N ASP A 107 23.18 -5.16 -2.78
CA ASP A 107 24.19 -6.08 -3.30
C ASP A 107 23.56 -6.94 -4.42
N LEU A 108 23.95 -6.67 -5.66
CA LEU A 108 23.46 -7.39 -6.84
C LEU A 108 23.87 -8.86 -6.87
N ILE A 109 25.00 -9.21 -6.24
CA ILE A 109 25.51 -10.59 -6.23
C ILE A 109 24.69 -11.42 -5.25
N ARG A 110 24.49 -10.89 -4.05
CA ARG A 110 23.75 -11.55 -2.98
C ARG A 110 22.23 -11.35 -3.10
N ARG A 111 21.79 -10.43 -3.96
CA ARG A 111 20.38 -10.02 -4.17
C ARG A 111 19.68 -9.59 -2.86
N GLN A 112 20.41 -8.89 -2.01
CA GLN A 112 19.90 -8.39 -0.73
C GLN A 112 20.49 -7.02 -0.41
N HIS A 113 19.83 -6.29 0.46
CA HIS A 113 20.39 -5.05 1.00
C HIS A 113 21.58 -5.35 1.93
N SER A 114 22.57 -4.46 1.90
CA SER A 114 23.69 -4.50 2.85
C SER A 114 23.20 -4.39 4.30
N ASP A 115 23.83 -5.09 5.22
CA ASP A 115 23.56 -4.93 6.66
C ASP A 115 24.03 -3.58 7.19
N ILE A 116 24.87 -2.88 6.43
CA ILE A 116 25.41 -1.57 6.82
C ILE A 116 24.45 -0.48 6.39
N ASP A 117 23.87 0.22 7.36
CA ASP A 117 23.11 1.46 7.14
C ASP A 117 24.07 2.65 7.09
N LEU A 118 24.08 3.39 5.99
CA LEU A 118 24.93 4.57 5.79
C LEU A 118 24.52 5.73 6.74
N LEU A 119 23.28 5.74 7.24
CA LEU A 119 22.80 6.64 8.29
C LEU A 119 23.16 6.15 9.71
N LYS A 120 23.86 5.02 9.85
CA LYS A 120 24.31 4.43 11.13
C LYS A 120 23.15 4.13 12.08
N ASN A 121 22.00 3.74 11.54
CA ASN A 121 20.75 3.48 12.28
C ASN A 121 20.25 4.68 13.11
N ARG A 122 20.71 5.90 12.84
CA ARG A 122 20.29 7.11 13.58
C ARG A 122 18.79 7.35 13.51
N TYR A 123 18.18 7.02 12.38
CA TYR A 123 16.76 7.27 12.11
C TYR A 123 15.93 5.98 12.10
N ALA A 124 16.42 4.91 12.73
CA ALA A 124 15.76 3.60 12.71
C ALA A 124 14.72 3.42 13.83
N ASP A 125 14.73 4.25 14.85
CA ASP A 125 13.84 4.16 16.02
C ASP A 125 12.61 5.06 15.83
N PRO A 126 11.40 4.50 15.63
CA PRO A 126 10.19 5.31 15.42
C PRO A 126 9.81 6.15 16.62
N LEU A 127 10.19 5.76 17.85
CA LEU A 127 9.89 6.53 19.05
C LEU A 127 10.76 7.79 19.16
N LYS A 128 11.96 7.74 18.59
CA LYS A 128 12.93 8.85 18.56
C LYS A 128 12.89 9.64 17.26
N SER A 129 11.98 9.31 16.36
CA SER A 129 11.85 10.00 15.09
C SER A 129 11.57 11.48 15.29
N GLU A 130 12.35 12.32 14.62
CA GLU A 130 12.13 13.77 14.55
C GLU A 130 11.05 14.14 13.51
N THR A 131 10.75 13.21 12.57
CA THR A 131 9.73 13.40 11.53
C THR A 131 8.42 12.80 11.98
N LYS A 132 7.63 13.57 12.71
CA LYS A 132 6.27 13.24 13.13
C LYS A 132 5.28 14.14 12.40
N PHE A 133 4.15 13.58 11.97
CA PHE A 133 3.13 14.32 11.24
C PHE A 133 1.76 13.68 11.39
N THR A 134 0.73 14.48 11.15
CA THR A 134 -0.66 14.03 11.14
C THR A 134 -1.17 14.01 9.70
N VAL A 135 -1.87 12.96 9.33
CA VAL A 135 -2.62 12.88 8.06
C VAL A 135 -4.10 13.07 8.38
N ASP A 136 -4.63 14.20 7.93
CA ASP A 136 -6.06 14.43 7.88
C ASP A 136 -6.67 13.74 6.65
N GLU A 137 -7.99 13.86 6.47
CA GLU A 137 -8.70 13.36 5.27
C GLU A 137 -8.41 14.20 4.00
N LYS A 138 -7.14 14.56 3.77
CA LYS A 138 -6.68 15.37 2.62
C LYS A 138 -5.23 15.03 2.26
N PRO A 139 -4.78 15.34 1.03
CA PRO A 139 -3.38 15.21 0.65
C PRO A 139 -2.47 16.06 1.54
N THR A 140 -1.32 15.50 1.92
CA THR A 140 -0.33 16.13 2.78
C THR A 140 1.03 16.15 2.08
N ASP A 141 1.70 17.29 2.10
CA ASP A 141 3.08 17.43 1.65
C ASP A 141 3.97 17.70 2.86
N LEU A 142 4.95 16.83 3.06
CA LEU A 142 5.90 16.92 4.18
C LEU A 142 7.07 17.88 3.91
N GLY A 143 7.14 18.38 2.66
CA GLY A 143 8.25 19.22 2.23
C GLY A 143 9.58 18.47 2.15
N GLU A 144 10.68 19.18 2.38
CA GLU A 144 12.03 18.60 2.36
C GLU A 144 12.45 18.10 3.74
N ILE A 145 12.82 16.81 3.80
CA ILE A 145 13.38 16.16 5.00
C ILE A 145 14.89 16.06 4.83
N GLN A 146 15.64 16.74 5.72
CA GLN A 146 17.09 16.77 5.68
C GLN A 146 17.68 15.78 6.67
N LEU A 147 18.30 14.73 6.16
CA LEU A 147 19.00 13.72 6.95
C LEU A 147 20.51 14.03 7.01
N LYS A 148 21.18 13.53 8.05
CA LYS A 148 22.63 13.73 8.24
C LYS A 148 23.31 12.42 8.58
N THR A 149 24.53 12.22 8.03
CA THR A 149 25.36 11.04 8.30
C THR A 149 26.25 11.22 9.54
N LYS A 150 26.41 12.46 10.02
CA LYS A 150 27.25 12.84 11.20
C LYS A 150 26.41 13.43 12.31
#